data_720e1edc5a635215736f8e35c48e4af9
#
_entry.id   720e1edc5a635215736f8e35c48e4af9
#
_cell.length_a   1.000
_cell.length_b   1.000
_cell.length_c   1.000
_cell.angle_alpha   90.00
_cell.angle_beta   90.00
_cell.angle_gamma   90.00
#
_symmetry.space_group_name_H-M   'P 1'
#
loop_
_entity.id
_entity.type
_entity.pdbx_description
1 polymer ?
#
loop_
_entity_poly.entity_id
_entity_poly.type
_entity_poly.pdbx_seq_one_letter_code
_entity_poly.pdbx_strand_id
1 'polypeptide(L)'
;GFKVERWRAYDETGMVFGYPSEVEVDVTVSDGKLILIEVSSHVRASDVLQFRRKAELYEKMTGRKPDRLIIVTPYIDEKALEAARQLGVEAYTKV
;
A
#
# COMPACT_ATOMS: atom_id res chain seq x y z
N GLY A 1 -12.92 -8.39 16.66
CA GLY A 1 -11.81 -7.64 16.11
C GLY A 1 -11.27 -8.26 14.83
N PHE A 2 -10.39 -7.56 14.19
CA PHE A 2 -9.71 -8.05 13.01
C PHE A 2 -8.22 -8.16 13.28
N LYS A 3 -7.56 -9.01 12.50
CA LYS A 3 -6.14 -9.28 12.65
C LYS A 3 -5.37 -8.61 11.51
N VAL A 4 -4.29 -7.90 11.85
CA VAL A 4 -3.39 -7.31 10.88
C VAL A 4 -2.12 -8.16 10.84
N GLU A 5 -1.71 -8.56 9.65
CA GLU A 5 -0.50 -9.33 9.43
C GLU A 5 0.49 -8.53 8.61
N ARG A 6 1.78 -8.70 8.89
CA ARG A 6 2.82 -8.09 8.07
C ARG A 6 3.25 -9.09 7.00
N TRP A 7 2.99 -8.72 5.74
CA TRP A 7 3.44 -9.51 4.60
C TRP A 7 4.80 -9.01 4.14
N ARG A 8 5.72 -9.93 3.91
CA ARG A 8 7.07 -9.63 3.44
C ARG A 8 7.40 -10.49 2.24
N ALA A 9 8.12 -9.91 1.27
CA ALA A 9 8.59 -10.63 0.12
C ALA A 9 9.83 -9.96 -0.45
N TYR A 10 10.67 -10.72 -1.12
CA TYR A 10 11.80 -10.16 -1.84
C TYR A 10 11.35 -9.87 -3.27
N ASP A 11 11.48 -8.62 -3.67
CA ASP A 11 11.09 -8.13 -5.00
C ASP A 11 12.28 -8.25 -5.93
N GLU A 12 12.45 -9.42 -6.55
CA GLU A 12 13.62 -9.73 -7.37
C GLU A 12 13.75 -8.84 -8.61
N THR A 13 12.63 -8.41 -9.19
CA THR A 13 12.64 -7.62 -10.41
C THR A 13 12.67 -6.11 -10.17
N GLY A 14 12.55 -5.69 -8.92
CA GLY A 14 12.58 -4.27 -8.57
C GLY A 14 11.35 -3.50 -9.01
N MET A 15 10.19 -4.14 -9.05
CA MET A 15 8.99 -3.46 -9.54
C MET A 15 8.48 -2.39 -8.56
N VAL A 16 8.82 -2.46 -7.27
CA VAL A 16 8.36 -1.48 -6.28
C VAL A 16 9.29 -0.27 -6.22
N PHE A 17 10.56 -0.49 -5.93
CA PHE A 17 11.53 0.61 -5.69
C PHE A 17 12.47 0.86 -6.86
N GLY A 18 12.40 0.07 -7.93
CA GLY A 18 13.28 0.23 -9.08
C GLY A 18 14.58 -0.56 -8.97
N TYR A 19 14.76 -1.33 -7.91
CA TYR A 19 15.89 -2.24 -7.71
C TYR A 19 15.44 -3.39 -6.81
N PRO A 20 16.11 -4.55 -6.86
CA PRO A 20 15.73 -5.69 -6.02
C PRO A 20 15.84 -5.34 -4.54
N SER A 21 14.79 -5.61 -3.78
CA SER A 21 14.76 -5.29 -2.35
C SER A 21 13.67 -6.07 -1.64
N GLU A 22 13.76 -6.11 -0.32
CA GLU A 22 12.68 -6.65 0.50
C GLU A 22 11.56 -5.62 0.59
N VAL A 23 10.32 -6.11 0.45
CA VAL A 23 9.11 -5.28 0.47
C VAL A 23 8.21 -5.79 1.59
N GLU A 24 7.64 -4.85 2.34
CA GLU A 24 6.72 -5.16 3.44
C GLU A 24 5.43 -4.35 3.27
N VAL A 25 4.31 -4.93 3.67
CA VAL A 25 3.03 -4.23 3.72
C VAL A 25 2.13 -4.91 4.76
N ASP A 26 1.31 -4.13 5.45
CA ASP A 26 0.35 -4.66 6.38
C ASP A 26 -0.91 -5.11 5.64
N VAL A 27 -1.44 -6.27 6.03
CA VAL A 27 -2.57 -6.92 5.37
C VAL A 27 -3.61 -7.26 6.42
N THR A 28 -4.87 -6.95 6.14
CA THR A 28 -5.99 -7.38 6.98
C THR A 28 -7.19 -7.76 6.13
N VAL A 29 -8.11 -8.50 6.73
CA VAL A 29 -9.41 -8.81 6.11
C VAL A 29 -10.50 -8.27 7.02
N SER A 30 -11.40 -7.46 6.46
CA SER A 30 -12.52 -6.89 7.19
C SER A 30 -13.77 -6.99 6.32
N ASP A 31 -14.83 -7.58 6.85
CA ASP A 31 -16.09 -7.81 6.13
C ASP A 31 -15.87 -8.53 4.79
N GLY A 32 -14.96 -9.50 4.77
CA GLY A 32 -14.62 -10.23 3.55
C GLY A 32 -13.76 -9.46 2.55
N LYS A 33 -13.34 -8.25 2.88
CA LYS A 33 -12.50 -7.42 2.02
C LYS A 33 -11.04 -7.56 2.40
N LEU A 34 -10.19 -7.81 1.42
CA LEU A 34 -8.74 -7.85 1.60
C LEU A 34 -8.20 -6.43 1.47
N ILE A 35 -7.53 -5.95 2.51
CA ILE A 35 -7.10 -4.57 2.62
C ILE A 35 -5.59 -4.54 2.85
N LEU A 36 -4.87 -3.77 2.04
CA LEU A 36 -3.47 -3.45 2.30
C LEU A 36 -3.39 -2.06 2.94
N ILE A 37 -2.55 -1.93 3.94
CA ILE A 37 -2.44 -0.72 4.75
C ILE A 37 -0.98 -0.27 4.80
N GLU A 38 -0.77 1.03 4.59
CA GLU A 38 0.52 1.67 4.78
C GLU A 38 0.35 2.79 5.80
N VAL A 39 1.21 2.82 6.82
CA VAL A 39 1.22 3.89 7.82
C VAL A 39 2.53 4.64 7.67
N SER A 40 2.45 5.97 7.53
CA SER A 40 3.63 6.80 7.30
C SER A 40 3.44 8.15 7.98
N SER A 41 4.54 8.78 8.40
CA SER A 41 4.48 10.10 9.04
C SER A 41 4.25 11.23 8.03
N HIS A 42 4.66 11.04 6.78
CA HIS A 42 4.49 12.01 5.70
C HIS A 42 4.44 11.25 4.37
N VAL A 43 3.48 11.58 3.53
CA VAL A 43 3.28 10.90 2.25
C VAL A 43 3.42 11.86 1.09
N ARG A 44 4.32 11.53 0.17
CA ARG A 44 4.53 12.22 -1.10
C ARG A 44 3.92 11.42 -2.24
N ALA A 45 3.83 12.02 -3.41
CA ALA A 45 3.28 11.33 -4.59
C ALA A 45 4.04 10.04 -4.91
N SER A 46 5.38 10.05 -4.76
CA SER A 46 6.19 8.85 -4.99
C SER A 46 5.85 7.72 -4.01
N ASP A 47 5.47 8.06 -2.78
CA ASP A 47 5.09 7.05 -1.78
C ASP A 47 3.77 6.37 -2.16
N VAL A 48 2.83 7.13 -2.71
CA VAL A 48 1.56 6.57 -3.19
C VAL A 48 1.82 5.58 -4.34
N LEU A 49 2.66 5.96 -5.28
CA LEU A 49 3.01 5.08 -6.40
C LEU A 49 3.68 3.80 -5.92
N GLN A 50 4.62 3.92 -4.97
CA GLN A 50 5.30 2.75 -4.40
C GLN A 50 4.31 1.83 -3.68
N PHE A 51 3.36 2.39 -2.94
CA PHE A 51 2.34 1.59 -2.28
C PHE A 51 1.48 0.85 -3.30
N ARG A 52 1.07 1.50 -4.37
CA ARG A 52 0.33 0.85 -5.45
C ARG A 52 1.15 -0.31 -6.06
N ARG A 53 2.44 -0.11 -6.25
CA ARG A 53 3.34 -1.16 -6.76
C ARG A 53 3.49 -2.33 -5.78
N LYS A 54 3.48 -2.04 -4.46
CA LYS A 54 3.44 -3.12 -3.45
C LYS A 54 2.18 -3.97 -3.60
N ALA A 55 1.06 -3.34 -3.88
CA ALA A 55 -0.20 -4.04 -4.09
C ALA A 55 -0.14 -4.94 -5.33
N GLU A 56 0.48 -4.46 -6.40
CA GLU A 56 0.67 -5.25 -7.61
C GLU A 56 1.58 -6.46 -7.36
N LEU A 57 2.66 -6.25 -6.61
CA LEU A 57 3.56 -7.34 -6.23
C LEU A 57 2.83 -8.37 -5.37
N TYR A 58 2.04 -7.91 -4.41
CA TYR A 58 1.25 -8.77 -3.55
C TYR A 58 0.32 -9.67 -4.38
N GLU A 59 -0.42 -9.08 -5.31
CA GLU A 59 -1.31 -9.82 -6.18
C GLU A 59 -0.56 -10.84 -7.03
N LYS A 60 0.59 -10.43 -7.59
CA LYS A 60 1.42 -11.31 -8.42
C LYS A 60 1.91 -12.53 -7.63
N MET A 61 2.35 -12.32 -6.40
CA MET A 61 2.95 -13.39 -5.60
C MET A 61 1.95 -14.26 -4.88
N THR A 62 0.80 -13.73 -4.49
CA THR A 62 -0.21 -14.47 -3.72
C THR A 62 -1.40 -14.93 -4.55
N GLY A 63 -1.59 -14.34 -5.73
CA GLY A 63 -2.78 -14.59 -6.56
C GLY A 63 -4.03 -13.92 -6.04
N ARG A 64 -3.94 -13.10 -5.00
CA ARG A 64 -5.09 -12.42 -4.38
C ARG A 64 -5.02 -10.93 -4.68
N LYS A 65 -6.10 -10.41 -5.27
CA LYS A 65 -6.20 -8.98 -5.56
C LYS A 65 -6.77 -8.24 -4.36
N PRO A 66 -6.06 -7.23 -3.82
CA PRO A 66 -6.61 -6.42 -2.76
C PRO A 66 -7.88 -5.68 -3.20
N ASP A 67 -8.87 -5.64 -2.30
CA ASP A 67 -10.11 -4.90 -2.54
C ASP A 67 -9.95 -3.42 -2.21
N ARG A 68 -9.10 -3.10 -1.23
CA ARG A 68 -8.86 -1.72 -0.81
C ARG A 68 -7.38 -1.50 -0.53
N LEU A 69 -6.92 -0.29 -0.86
CA LEU A 69 -5.56 0.18 -0.56
C LEU A 69 -5.71 1.42 0.30
N ILE A 70 -5.17 1.39 1.52
CA ILE A 70 -5.35 2.46 2.50
C ILE A 70 -4.00 2.96 2.99
N ILE A 71 -3.79 4.28 2.92
CA ILE A 71 -2.66 4.95 3.56
C ILE A 71 -3.19 5.77 4.73
N VAL A 72 -2.56 5.61 5.89
CA VAL A 72 -2.85 6.40 7.09
C VAL A 72 -1.62 7.25 7.38
N THR A 73 -1.79 8.56 7.40
CA THR A 73 -0.70 9.50 7.63
C THR A 73 -1.24 10.80 8.22
N PRO A 74 -0.53 11.45 9.15
CA PRO A 74 -0.95 12.77 9.62
C PRO A 74 -0.68 13.88 8.61
N TYR A 75 0.18 13.65 7.62
CA TYR A 75 0.57 14.68 6.67
C TYR A 75 0.73 14.10 5.26
N ILE A 76 -0.04 14.65 4.31
CA ILE A 76 0.00 14.21 2.92
C ILE A 76 0.07 15.43 1.99
N ASP A 77 0.98 15.40 1.02
CA ASP A 77 1.14 16.47 0.04
C ASP A 77 -0.07 16.52 -0.90
N GLU A 78 -0.36 17.71 -1.46
CA GLU A 78 -1.45 17.85 -2.43
C GLU A 78 -1.26 16.96 -3.65
N LYS A 79 -0.03 16.87 -4.15
CA LYS A 79 0.28 15.99 -5.29
C LYS A 79 0.08 14.51 -4.93
N ALA A 80 0.30 14.17 -3.67
CA ALA A 80 0.05 12.81 -3.19
C ALA A 80 -1.44 12.49 -3.12
N LEU A 81 -2.27 13.47 -2.72
CA LEU A 81 -3.73 13.30 -2.75
C LEU A 81 -4.22 13.07 -4.18
N GLU A 82 -3.68 13.82 -5.13
CA GLU A 82 -4.01 13.66 -6.54
C GLU A 82 -3.61 12.27 -7.04
N ALA A 83 -2.39 11.84 -6.72
CA ALA A 83 -1.92 10.51 -7.10
C ALA A 83 -2.81 9.42 -6.48
N ALA A 84 -3.20 9.58 -5.21
CA ALA A 84 -4.06 8.60 -4.53
C ALA A 84 -5.39 8.44 -5.27
N ARG A 85 -6.02 9.54 -5.68
CA ARG A 85 -7.26 9.46 -6.44
C ARG A 85 -7.08 8.73 -7.77
N GLN A 86 -6.00 9.02 -8.49
CA GLN A 86 -5.74 8.40 -9.78
C GLN A 86 -5.41 6.91 -9.65
N LEU A 87 -4.74 6.52 -8.57
CA LEU A 87 -4.26 5.16 -8.39
C LEU A 87 -5.19 4.29 -7.55
N GLY A 88 -6.35 4.81 -7.16
CA GLY A 88 -7.31 4.04 -6.38
C GLY A 88 -6.86 3.77 -4.95
N VAL A 89 -6.11 4.69 -4.36
CA VAL A 89 -5.63 4.59 -2.98
C VAL A 89 -6.43 5.54 -2.10
N GLU A 90 -6.96 5.02 -0.98
CA GLU A 90 -7.65 5.83 0.02
C GLU A 90 -6.62 6.40 0.99
N ALA A 91 -6.74 7.67 1.32
CA ALA A 91 -5.83 8.33 2.25
C ALA A 91 -6.61 8.91 3.42
N TYR A 92 -6.15 8.61 4.63
CA TYR A 92 -6.77 9.11 5.86
C TYR A 92 -5.73 9.84 6.70
N THR A 93 -6.05 11.07 7.11
CA THR A 93 -5.17 11.90 7.92
C THR A 93 -5.61 11.99 9.38
N LYS A 94 -6.78 11.46 9.69
CA LYS A 94 -7.28 11.37 11.07
C LYS A 94 -7.58 9.92 11.41
N VAL A 95 -7.28 9.58 12.61
CA VAL A 95 -7.50 8.24 13.14
C VAL A 95 -8.69 8.25 14.09
#